data_d34aad8bdd9dccdf0101e15547c1b1f3
#
_entry.id   d34aad8bdd9dccdf0101e15547c1b1f3
#
_cell.length_a   1.000
_cell.length_b   1.000
_cell.length_c   1.000
_cell.angle_alpha   90.00
_cell.angle_beta   90.00
_cell.angle_gamma   90.00
#
_symmetry.space_group_name_H-M   'P 1'
#
loop_
_entity.id
_entity.type
_entity.pdbx_description
1 polymer ?
#
loop_
_entity_poly.entity_id
_entity_poly.type
_entity_poly.pdbx_seq_one_letter_code
_entity_poly.pdbx_strand_id
1 'polypeptide(L)'
;MIYPEFLQNGSTIGIAAPSAGVGDDIADWEKSMKVLEKEGFEILETASVRNNDQRSADAKTRGEELTSLFKDLKVDFVMCAAGGDFLDECLPYVDFDQMKINPKWLMGASDPTGILYPYTTKYDVATVYGLNAGSYSNYPLPDFVEDNLGIIKGEQFTEMSFPKYMSIPPFQADHIEYDKDSDMTCSVPELSVKGRCIGGCIDVLKDLIGTTYDGTKDFLAKYRSDHFILYFDNFSLSAEAFYRTLLQFKYAGWFDDTEAVIIGRTMFESSETGMTYEEAAEMALGDIPFINRADIGHTVPHMTMINGAIMNLDYRTDRMTVSFSLV
;
A
#
# COMPACT_ATOMS: atom_id res chain seq x y z
N MET A 1 18.41 1.94 4.65
CA MET A 1 17.04 1.48 4.89
C MET A 1 17.04 0.51 6.06
N ILE A 2 16.09 0.63 6.98
CA ILE A 2 15.88 -0.33 8.06
C ILE A 2 14.80 -1.31 7.59
N TYR A 3 15.11 -2.61 7.66
CA TYR A 3 14.15 -3.68 7.42
C TYR A 3 13.89 -4.38 8.75
N PRO A 4 12.69 -4.24 9.35
CA PRO A 4 12.37 -4.92 10.60
C PRO A 4 12.36 -6.44 10.46
N GLU A 5 12.28 -7.16 11.57
CA GLU A 5 12.14 -8.62 11.54
C GLU A 5 10.74 -9.04 11.10
N PHE A 6 10.66 -10.15 10.35
CA PHE A 6 9.41 -10.72 9.88
C PHE A 6 8.70 -11.53 10.98
N LEU A 7 7.39 -11.69 10.78
CA LEU A 7 6.56 -12.50 11.67
C LEU A 7 7.02 -13.96 11.75
N GLN A 8 7.04 -14.47 12.96
CA GLN A 8 7.30 -15.87 13.26
C GLN A 8 6.06 -16.47 13.96
N ASN A 9 6.01 -17.79 14.07
CA ASN A 9 4.94 -18.44 14.84
C ASN A 9 5.00 -17.97 16.30
N GLY A 10 3.89 -17.51 16.84
CA GLY A 10 3.79 -16.90 18.16
C GLY A 10 4.09 -15.41 18.22
N SER A 11 4.43 -14.76 17.10
CA SER A 11 4.58 -13.30 17.03
C SER A 11 3.26 -12.58 17.30
N THR A 12 3.32 -11.41 17.90
CA THR A 12 2.17 -10.55 18.18
C THR A 12 1.99 -9.48 17.09
N ILE A 13 0.84 -9.49 16.43
CA ILE A 13 0.40 -8.43 15.53
C ILE A 13 -0.37 -7.38 16.35
N GLY A 14 0.18 -6.17 16.41
CA GLY A 14 -0.52 -5.01 16.96
C GLY A 14 -1.38 -4.35 15.89
N ILE A 15 -2.64 -4.07 16.20
CA ILE A 15 -3.57 -3.46 15.26
C ILE A 15 -4.04 -2.11 15.80
N ALA A 16 -3.88 -1.06 14.98
CA ALA A 16 -4.42 0.27 15.25
C ALA A 16 -5.35 0.71 14.12
N ALA A 17 -6.27 1.60 14.43
CA ALA A 17 -7.18 2.21 13.46
C ALA A 17 -6.88 3.72 13.29
N PRO A 18 -5.77 4.09 12.60
CA PRO A 18 -5.41 5.50 12.43
C PRO A 18 -6.37 6.25 11.49
N SER A 19 -7.19 5.54 10.73
CA SER A 19 -8.27 6.06 9.88
C SER A 19 -9.63 5.62 10.42
N ALA A 20 -10.38 4.80 9.68
CA ALA A 20 -11.68 4.29 10.12
C ALA A 20 -11.55 3.14 11.13
N GLY A 21 -12.58 2.99 11.99
CA GLY A 21 -12.79 1.80 12.79
C GLY A 21 -13.54 0.72 12.01
N VAL A 22 -13.65 -0.49 12.57
CA VAL A 22 -14.23 -1.67 11.91
C VAL A 22 -15.59 -2.08 12.48
N GLY A 23 -16.22 -1.22 13.30
CA GLY A 23 -17.45 -1.58 14.02
C GLY A 23 -18.65 -1.90 13.13
N ASP A 24 -18.73 -1.33 11.92
CA ASP A 24 -19.79 -1.64 10.96
C ASP A 24 -19.65 -3.05 10.37
N ASP A 25 -18.41 -3.57 10.25
CA ASP A 25 -18.08 -4.85 9.66
C ASP A 25 -17.55 -5.87 10.68
N ILE A 26 -18.00 -5.77 11.92
CA ILE A 26 -17.47 -6.54 13.05
C ILE A 26 -17.51 -8.06 12.81
N ALA A 27 -18.49 -8.56 12.06
CA ALA A 27 -18.60 -9.99 11.77
C ALA A 27 -17.47 -10.50 10.87
N ASP A 28 -17.08 -9.73 9.87
CA ASP A 28 -15.96 -10.05 8.98
C ASP A 28 -14.62 -9.76 9.65
N TRP A 29 -14.57 -8.74 10.48
CA TRP A 29 -13.45 -8.48 11.38
C TRP A 29 -13.11 -9.70 12.24
N GLU A 30 -14.09 -10.26 12.93
CA GLU A 30 -13.90 -11.46 13.78
C GLU A 30 -13.43 -12.68 12.99
N LYS A 31 -13.85 -12.82 11.70
CA LYS A 31 -13.33 -13.88 10.83
C LYS A 31 -11.87 -13.64 10.50
N SER A 32 -11.50 -12.39 10.15
CA SER A 32 -10.13 -12.02 9.86
C SER A 32 -9.19 -12.29 11.03
N MET A 33 -9.58 -11.90 12.24
CA MET A 33 -8.78 -12.16 13.45
C MET A 33 -8.59 -13.67 13.68
N LYS A 34 -9.63 -14.47 13.52
CA LYS A 34 -9.53 -15.94 13.64
C LYS A 34 -8.61 -16.57 12.60
N VAL A 35 -8.54 -15.99 11.39
CA VAL A 35 -7.60 -16.46 10.37
C VAL A 35 -6.17 -16.15 10.81
N LEU A 36 -5.88 -14.93 11.23
CA LEU A 36 -4.54 -14.55 11.70
C LEU A 36 -4.10 -15.37 12.92
N GLU A 37 -5.02 -15.62 13.88
CA GLU A 37 -4.75 -16.52 15.02
C GLU A 37 -4.46 -17.96 14.57
N LYS A 38 -5.20 -18.48 13.56
CA LYS A 38 -4.98 -19.81 12.98
C LYS A 38 -3.63 -19.92 12.26
N GLU A 39 -3.17 -18.80 11.68
CA GLU A 39 -1.83 -18.69 11.08
C GLU A 39 -0.70 -18.63 12.12
N GLY A 40 -1.04 -18.66 13.40
CA GLY A 40 -0.11 -18.78 14.53
C GLY A 40 0.28 -17.46 15.18
N PHE A 41 -0.46 -16.39 14.96
CA PHE A 41 -0.17 -15.06 15.52
C PHE A 41 -1.03 -14.76 16.76
N GLU A 42 -0.47 -13.99 17.68
CA GLU A 42 -1.23 -13.33 18.75
C GLU A 42 -1.71 -11.96 18.26
N ILE A 43 -2.93 -11.56 18.62
CA ILE A 43 -3.53 -10.31 18.19
C ILE A 43 -3.67 -9.36 19.38
N LEU A 44 -3.21 -8.11 19.18
CA LEU A 44 -3.35 -7.03 20.14
C LEU A 44 -3.99 -5.81 19.44
N GLU A 45 -5.26 -5.55 19.74
CA GLU A 45 -5.99 -4.40 19.22
C GLU A 45 -5.88 -3.18 20.14
N THR A 46 -5.74 -1.98 19.57
CA THR A 46 -5.93 -0.74 20.33
C THR A 46 -7.42 -0.48 20.58
N ALA A 47 -7.73 0.41 21.53
CA ALA A 47 -9.10 0.57 22.03
C ALA A 47 -10.09 1.06 20.96
N SER A 48 -9.63 1.86 20.01
CA SER A 48 -10.50 2.46 18.99
C SER A 48 -10.76 1.58 17.76
N VAL A 49 -10.09 0.44 17.61
CA VAL A 49 -10.20 -0.44 16.42
C VAL A 49 -11.66 -0.81 16.13
N ARG A 50 -12.41 -1.21 17.17
CA ARG A 50 -13.80 -1.71 17.04
C ARG A 50 -14.86 -0.61 17.04
N ASN A 51 -14.47 0.65 17.02
CA ASN A 51 -15.43 1.73 16.95
C ASN A 51 -16.11 1.78 15.57
N ASN A 52 -17.38 2.19 15.60
CA ASN A 52 -18.22 2.33 14.41
C ASN A 52 -18.21 3.79 13.94
N ASP A 53 -17.11 4.23 13.33
CA ASP A 53 -17.00 5.57 12.77
C ASP A 53 -15.92 5.59 11.68
N GLN A 54 -16.08 6.50 10.72
CA GLN A 54 -15.06 6.85 9.71
C GLN A 54 -13.79 7.42 10.36
N ARG A 55 -13.90 7.94 11.57
CA ARG A 55 -12.81 8.30 12.48
C ARG A 55 -12.87 7.41 13.71
N SER A 56 -12.12 6.36 13.76
CA SER A 56 -12.17 5.41 14.89
C SER A 56 -12.17 6.08 16.28
N ALA A 57 -11.52 7.25 16.40
CA ALA A 57 -11.47 8.12 17.56
C ALA A 57 -11.10 9.56 17.15
N ASP A 58 -10.92 10.47 18.10
CA ASP A 58 -10.31 11.77 17.80
C ASP A 58 -8.87 11.61 17.28
N ALA A 59 -8.40 12.60 16.53
CA ALA A 59 -7.11 12.56 15.84
C ALA A 59 -5.92 12.26 16.76
N LYS A 60 -5.94 12.84 17.98
CA LYS A 60 -4.87 12.63 18.96
C LYS A 60 -4.85 11.18 19.46
N THR A 61 -5.99 10.65 19.83
CA THR A 61 -6.12 9.27 20.28
C THR A 61 -5.62 8.29 19.22
N ARG A 62 -6.02 8.47 17.95
CA ARG A 62 -5.59 7.61 16.84
C ARG A 62 -4.07 7.60 16.65
N GLY A 63 -3.42 8.78 16.67
CA GLY A 63 -1.97 8.90 16.55
C GLY A 63 -1.20 8.33 17.75
N GLU A 64 -1.70 8.58 18.98
CA GLU A 64 -1.11 8.04 20.21
C GLU A 64 -1.26 6.51 20.30
N GLU A 65 -2.41 5.96 19.92
CA GLU A 65 -2.64 4.50 19.87
C GLU A 65 -1.69 3.81 18.89
N LEU A 66 -1.54 4.34 17.67
CA LEU A 66 -0.57 3.81 16.70
C LEU A 66 0.85 3.83 17.30
N THR A 67 1.27 4.97 17.83
CA THR A 67 2.60 5.11 18.45
C THR A 67 2.81 4.14 19.61
N SER A 68 1.75 3.85 20.38
CA SER A 68 1.84 2.95 21.54
C SER A 68 2.23 1.52 21.17
N LEU A 69 1.77 1.02 19.99
CA LEU A 69 2.14 -0.30 19.49
C LEU A 69 3.64 -0.42 19.20
N PHE A 70 4.29 0.66 18.78
CA PHE A 70 5.75 0.66 18.58
C PHE A 70 6.52 0.71 19.90
N LYS A 71 5.95 1.27 20.96
CA LYS A 71 6.52 1.27 22.32
C LYS A 71 6.38 -0.08 23.01
N ASP A 72 5.36 -0.84 22.69
CA ASP A 72 5.12 -2.14 23.31
C ASP A 72 6.10 -3.18 22.73
N LEU A 73 7.01 -3.69 23.59
CA LEU A 73 8.01 -4.69 23.22
C LEU A 73 7.42 -6.09 22.94
N LYS A 74 6.14 -6.30 23.22
CA LYS A 74 5.44 -7.55 22.87
C LYS A 74 4.94 -7.57 21.44
N VAL A 75 4.75 -6.39 20.84
CA VAL A 75 4.30 -6.25 19.45
C VAL A 75 5.48 -6.43 18.52
N ASP A 76 5.37 -7.34 17.57
CA ASP A 76 6.40 -7.65 16.57
C ASP A 76 6.12 -6.97 15.22
N PHE A 77 4.84 -6.82 14.87
CA PHE A 77 4.38 -6.29 13.59
C PHE A 77 3.15 -5.39 13.82
N VAL A 78 2.98 -4.34 13.03
CA VAL A 78 1.83 -3.44 13.15
C VAL A 78 1.01 -3.45 11.86
N MET A 79 -0.30 -3.65 11.99
CA MET A 79 -1.26 -3.54 10.87
C MET A 79 -2.25 -2.40 11.12
N CYS A 80 -2.63 -1.70 10.05
CA CYS A 80 -3.78 -0.82 10.08
C CYS A 80 -5.06 -1.64 9.99
N ALA A 81 -6.07 -1.28 10.77
CA ALA A 81 -7.34 -2.00 10.82
C ALA A 81 -8.11 -1.89 9.50
N ALA A 82 -8.23 -0.68 8.98
CA ALA A 82 -8.95 -0.32 7.77
C ALA A 82 -8.34 0.90 7.08
N GLY A 83 -8.80 1.19 5.86
CA GLY A 83 -8.62 2.46 5.19
C GLY A 83 -9.58 3.54 5.70
N GLY A 84 -9.88 4.55 4.88
CA GLY A 84 -10.79 5.65 5.16
C GLY A 84 -10.36 6.94 4.47
N ASP A 85 -10.72 8.10 5.06
CA ASP A 85 -10.50 9.43 4.45
C ASP A 85 -9.89 10.45 5.44
N PHE A 86 -9.63 10.06 6.68
CA PHE A 86 -9.33 11.03 7.75
C PHE A 86 -8.03 10.76 8.51
N LEU A 87 -7.14 9.95 7.94
CA LEU A 87 -5.89 9.61 8.60
C LEU A 87 -4.98 10.82 8.78
N ASP A 88 -4.94 11.74 7.82
CA ASP A 88 -4.06 12.90 7.83
C ASP A 88 -4.27 13.79 9.07
N GLU A 89 -5.47 13.78 9.66
CA GLU A 89 -5.75 14.48 10.91
C GLU A 89 -4.88 14.00 12.07
N CYS A 90 -4.50 12.71 12.09
CA CYS A 90 -3.72 12.13 13.18
C CYS A 90 -2.20 12.30 13.02
N LEU A 91 -1.70 12.64 11.85
CA LEU A 91 -0.26 12.77 11.58
C LEU A 91 0.49 13.65 12.57
N PRO A 92 -0.05 14.82 13.03
CA PRO A 92 0.61 15.65 14.04
C PRO A 92 0.78 14.99 15.42
N TYR A 93 0.07 13.89 15.66
CA TYR A 93 0.06 13.16 16.93
C TYR A 93 0.78 11.81 16.83
N VAL A 94 1.28 11.45 15.66
CA VAL A 94 2.12 10.25 15.46
C VAL A 94 3.55 10.61 15.79
N ASP A 95 4.14 9.91 16.75
CA ASP A 95 5.55 10.09 17.13
C ASP A 95 6.43 9.14 16.31
N PHE A 96 6.74 9.56 15.07
CA PHE A 96 7.58 8.78 14.16
C PHE A 96 9.00 8.55 14.68
N ASP A 97 9.54 9.49 15.46
CA ASP A 97 10.87 9.32 16.07
C ASP A 97 10.83 8.18 17.08
N GLN A 98 9.76 8.09 17.88
CA GLN A 98 9.57 6.98 18.80
C GLN A 98 9.34 5.65 18.07
N MET A 99 8.60 5.66 16.95
CA MET A 99 8.42 4.47 16.10
C MET A 99 9.77 3.96 15.57
N LYS A 100 10.66 4.85 15.18
CA LYS A 100 12.01 4.51 14.69
C LYS A 100 12.93 3.93 15.76
N ILE A 101 12.73 4.22 17.05
CA ILE A 101 13.55 3.65 18.14
C ILE A 101 13.39 2.13 18.23
N ASN A 102 12.16 1.63 18.01
CA ASN A 102 11.87 0.20 17.96
C ASN A 102 11.15 -0.12 16.64
N PRO A 103 11.88 -0.14 15.52
CA PRO A 103 11.27 -0.22 14.21
C PRO A 103 10.58 -1.57 14.02
N LYS A 104 9.35 -1.52 13.56
CA LYS A 104 8.54 -2.68 13.21
C LYS A 104 8.01 -2.51 11.80
N TRP A 105 7.72 -3.61 11.12
CA TRP A 105 6.94 -3.53 9.91
C TRP A 105 5.59 -2.87 10.21
N LEU A 106 5.20 -1.94 9.35
CA LEU A 106 3.88 -1.33 9.34
C LEU A 106 3.23 -1.65 8.01
N MET A 107 2.04 -2.24 8.05
CA MET A 107 1.27 -2.62 6.87
C MET A 107 -0.11 -1.99 6.85
N GLY A 108 -0.56 -1.65 5.66
CA GLY A 108 -1.91 -1.18 5.37
C GLY A 108 -2.06 -0.83 3.90
N ALA A 109 -3.27 -0.46 3.49
CA ALA A 109 -3.59 -0.02 2.14
C ALA A 109 -4.55 1.17 2.17
N SER A 110 -4.63 1.93 1.07
CA SER A 110 -5.49 3.11 0.96
C SER A 110 -5.01 4.26 1.84
N ASP A 111 -5.87 4.85 2.66
CA ASP A 111 -5.58 5.96 3.58
C ASP A 111 -4.33 5.74 4.46
N PRO A 112 -4.01 4.53 4.98
CA PRO A 112 -2.72 4.22 5.62
C PRO A 112 -1.46 4.65 4.87
N THR A 113 -1.52 4.89 3.56
CA THR A 113 -0.42 5.50 2.79
C THR A 113 0.11 6.76 3.45
N GLY A 114 -0.77 7.57 4.08
CA GLY A 114 -0.43 8.79 4.81
C GLY A 114 0.58 8.60 5.93
N ILE A 115 0.71 7.37 6.48
CA ILE A 115 1.72 7.01 7.48
C ILE A 115 2.83 6.15 6.90
N LEU A 116 2.50 5.16 6.05
CA LEU A 116 3.49 4.27 5.44
C LEU A 116 4.56 5.06 4.67
N TYR A 117 4.12 6.00 3.84
CA TYR A 117 4.99 6.77 2.96
C TYR A 117 5.97 7.67 3.73
N PRO A 118 5.55 8.53 4.69
CA PRO A 118 6.49 9.29 5.50
C PRO A 118 7.38 8.41 6.36
N TYR A 119 6.88 7.30 6.90
CA TYR A 119 7.71 6.40 7.71
C TYR A 119 8.85 5.80 6.90
N THR A 120 8.61 5.50 5.61
CA THR A 120 9.68 5.06 4.70
C THR A 120 10.55 6.22 4.26
N THR A 121 9.98 7.32 3.74
CA THR A 121 10.77 8.36 3.06
C THR A 121 11.53 9.28 3.99
N LYS A 122 11.01 9.53 5.21
CA LYS A 122 11.65 10.43 6.18
C LYS A 122 12.41 9.70 7.28
N TYR A 123 11.89 8.55 7.72
CA TYR A 123 12.44 7.83 8.86
C TYR A 123 13.26 6.60 8.46
N ASP A 124 13.25 6.27 7.17
CA ASP A 124 14.13 5.26 6.58
C ASP A 124 13.83 3.83 7.06
N VAL A 125 12.57 3.55 7.33
CA VAL A 125 12.06 2.24 7.72
C VAL A 125 11.16 1.69 6.62
N ALA A 126 11.43 0.49 6.15
CA ALA A 126 10.60 -0.16 5.13
C ALA A 126 9.18 -0.42 5.65
N THR A 127 8.19 -0.32 4.76
CA THR A 127 6.78 -0.58 5.06
C THR A 127 6.16 -1.49 4.01
N VAL A 128 5.00 -2.06 4.31
CA VAL A 128 4.27 -2.94 3.40
C VAL A 128 2.96 -2.26 2.99
N TYR A 129 2.80 -2.00 1.70
CA TYR A 129 1.52 -1.65 1.10
C TYR A 129 0.83 -2.93 0.65
N GLY A 130 -0.14 -3.40 1.42
CA GLY A 130 -0.78 -4.69 1.22
C GLY A 130 -2.19 -4.71 1.78
N LEU A 131 -2.51 -5.71 2.60
CA LEU A 131 -3.84 -5.86 3.21
C LEU A 131 -3.96 -5.02 4.49
N ASN A 132 -5.15 -4.48 4.73
CA ASN A 132 -5.57 -4.05 6.06
C ASN A 132 -5.98 -5.29 6.88
N ALA A 133 -5.90 -5.21 8.21
CA ALA A 133 -6.15 -6.36 9.09
C ALA A 133 -7.56 -6.99 8.93
N GLY A 134 -8.55 -6.20 8.49
CA GLY A 134 -9.91 -6.69 8.21
C GLY A 134 -10.05 -7.52 6.92
N SER A 135 -9.01 -7.62 6.07
CA SER A 135 -9.11 -8.21 4.73
C SER A 135 -8.89 -9.72 4.67
N TYR A 136 -8.76 -10.41 5.79
CA TYR A 136 -8.53 -11.87 5.87
C TYR A 136 -9.80 -12.71 6.10
N SER A 137 -11.00 -12.13 5.90
CA SER A 137 -12.27 -12.78 6.28
C SER A 137 -12.69 -13.94 5.37
N ASN A 138 -12.13 -14.06 4.17
CA ASN A 138 -12.47 -15.11 3.22
C ASN A 138 -11.74 -16.43 3.53
N TYR A 139 -12.45 -17.55 3.53
CA TYR A 139 -11.87 -18.87 3.71
C TYR A 139 -12.53 -19.90 2.75
N PRO A 140 -11.77 -20.73 1.99
CA PRO A 140 -10.30 -20.77 1.93
C PRO A 140 -9.73 -19.43 1.52
N LEU A 141 -8.48 -19.18 1.92
CA LEU A 141 -7.82 -17.91 1.58
C LEU A 141 -7.64 -17.82 0.06
N PRO A 142 -7.94 -16.67 -0.54
CA PRO A 142 -7.57 -16.40 -1.93
C PRO A 142 -6.04 -16.33 -2.08
N ASP A 143 -5.54 -16.68 -3.27
CA ASP A 143 -4.10 -16.75 -3.56
C ASP A 143 -3.35 -15.46 -3.16
N PHE A 144 -3.91 -14.29 -3.48
CA PHE A 144 -3.27 -13.00 -3.13
C PHE A 144 -3.18 -12.74 -1.62
N VAL A 145 -4.07 -13.34 -0.82
CA VAL A 145 -4.02 -13.26 0.65
C VAL A 145 -2.96 -14.22 1.18
N GLU A 146 -2.83 -15.41 0.58
CA GLU A 146 -1.75 -16.36 0.90
C GLU A 146 -0.39 -15.77 0.54
N ASP A 147 -0.26 -15.10 -0.62
CA ASP A 147 0.95 -14.39 -1.03
C ASP A 147 1.32 -13.27 -0.04
N ASN A 148 0.34 -12.47 0.39
CA ASN A 148 0.56 -11.46 1.41
C ASN A 148 1.07 -12.07 2.73
N LEU A 149 0.47 -13.17 3.20
CA LEU A 149 0.94 -13.89 4.39
C LEU A 149 2.38 -14.40 4.21
N GLY A 150 2.73 -14.90 3.03
CA GLY A 150 4.10 -15.32 2.70
C GLY A 150 5.10 -14.17 2.81
N ILE A 151 4.72 -12.96 2.36
CA ILE A 151 5.57 -11.76 2.45
C ILE A 151 5.76 -11.33 3.90
N ILE A 152 4.69 -11.21 4.69
CA ILE A 152 4.82 -10.73 6.09
C ILE A 152 5.49 -11.75 7.02
N LYS A 153 5.56 -13.02 6.61
CA LYS A 153 6.37 -14.07 7.25
C LYS A 153 7.82 -14.10 6.76
N GLY A 154 8.16 -13.33 5.70
CA GLY A 154 9.49 -13.37 5.10
C GLY A 154 9.80 -14.65 4.32
N GLU A 155 8.79 -15.39 3.91
CA GLU A 155 8.87 -16.66 3.20
C GLU A 155 8.83 -16.48 1.68
N GLN A 156 8.22 -15.39 1.21
CA GLN A 156 8.05 -15.06 -0.20
C GLN A 156 8.44 -13.61 -0.49
N PHE A 157 9.14 -13.39 -1.59
CA PHE A 157 9.54 -12.06 -2.06
C PHE A 157 9.34 -11.89 -3.56
N THR A 158 8.56 -12.76 -4.17
CA THR A 158 8.24 -12.68 -5.60
C THR A 158 6.74 -12.82 -5.77
N GLU A 159 6.15 -11.88 -6.48
CA GLU A 159 4.74 -11.89 -6.87
C GLU A 159 4.58 -11.78 -8.38
N MET A 160 3.48 -12.31 -8.89
CA MET A 160 3.11 -12.25 -10.29
C MET A 160 1.71 -11.68 -10.44
N SER A 161 1.50 -10.94 -11.53
CA SER A 161 0.16 -10.48 -11.89
C SER A 161 -0.80 -11.64 -12.14
N PHE A 162 -2.07 -11.39 -11.90
CA PHE A 162 -3.13 -12.39 -12.00
C PHE A 162 -3.75 -12.41 -13.39
N PRO A 163 -4.20 -13.57 -13.89
CA PRO A 163 -4.81 -13.67 -15.22
C PRO A 163 -6.21 -13.07 -15.27
N LYS A 164 -6.86 -12.88 -14.12
CA LYS A 164 -8.22 -12.37 -13.99
C LYS A 164 -8.36 -11.48 -12.76
N TYR A 165 -9.34 -10.60 -12.82
CA TYR A 165 -9.72 -9.74 -11.70
C TYR A 165 -11.23 -9.68 -11.51
N MET A 166 -11.66 -9.12 -10.39
CA MET A 166 -13.05 -8.88 -10.01
C MET A 166 -13.47 -7.50 -10.52
N SER A 167 -14.52 -7.42 -11.33
CA SER A 167 -14.94 -6.16 -11.97
C SER A 167 -15.74 -5.23 -11.06
N ILE A 168 -16.27 -5.74 -9.97
CA ILE A 168 -17.02 -4.94 -8.97
C ILE A 168 -16.17 -4.74 -7.71
N PRO A 169 -16.34 -3.62 -7.01
CA PRO A 169 -15.64 -3.39 -5.74
C PRO A 169 -15.90 -4.52 -4.73
N PRO A 170 -14.87 -5.07 -4.05
CA PRO A 170 -15.03 -6.23 -3.17
C PRO A 170 -16.01 -5.97 -2.00
N PHE A 171 -16.13 -4.71 -1.53
CA PHE A 171 -17.09 -4.31 -0.49
C PHE A 171 -18.55 -4.18 -1.00
N GLN A 172 -18.80 -4.40 -2.29
CA GLN A 172 -20.14 -4.44 -2.90
C GLN A 172 -20.56 -5.86 -3.25
N ALA A 173 -19.75 -6.86 -2.95
CA ALA A 173 -19.97 -8.24 -3.32
C ALA A 173 -20.04 -9.15 -2.09
N ASP A 174 -20.89 -10.18 -2.17
CA ASP A 174 -21.03 -11.18 -1.11
C ASP A 174 -19.86 -12.19 -1.10
N HIS A 175 -19.10 -12.30 -2.20
CA HIS A 175 -17.97 -13.21 -2.36
C HIS A 175 -17.03 -12.73 -3.47
N ILE A 176 -15.80 -13.23 -3.45
CA ILE A 176 -14.80 -12.94 -4.50
C ILE A 176 -15.09 -13.81 -5.72
N GLU A 177 -15.28 -13.17 -6.89
CA GLU A 177 -15.43 -13.80 -8.18
C GLU A 177 -14.59 -13.06 -9.24
N TYR A 178 -13.59 -13.73 -9.80
CA TYR A 178 -12.75 -13.17 -10.86
C TYR A 178 -13.43 -13.32 -12.22
N ASP A 179 -14.27 -12.35 -12.59
CA ASP A 179 -15.16 -12.36 -13.73
C ASP A 179 -14.60 -11.71 -15.01
N LYS A 180 -13.45 -11.00 -14.90
CA LYS A 180 -12.78 -10.34 -16.03
C LYS A 180 -11.38 -10.87 -16.25
N ASP A 181 -11.00 -11.03 -17.52
CA ASP A 181 -9.61 -11.27 -17.89
C ASP A 181 -8.77 -10.01 -17.66
N SER A 182 -7.49 -10.20 -17.31
CA SER A 182 -6.56 -9.08 -17.10
C SER A 182 -6.45 -8.25 -18.39
N ASP A 183 -6.51 -6.95 -18.21
CA ASP A 183 -6.39 -5.92 -19.25
C ASP A 183 -5.18 -5.00 -19.00
N MET A 184 -4.19 -5.53 -18.28
CA MET A 184 -2.93 -4.85 -17.99
C MET A 184 -2.15 -4.58 -19.29
N THR A 185 -1.63 -3.37 -19.42
CA THR A 185 -0.82 -2.93 -20.55
C THR A 185 0.53 -2.39 -20.09
N CYS A 186 1.49 -2.31 -21.01
CA CYS A 186 2.77 -1.67 -20.79
C CYS A 186 3.08 -0.71 -21.94
N SER A 187 3.63 0.45 -21.65
CA SER A 187 4.01 1.45 -22.66
C SER A 187 5.14 1.00 -23.60
N VAL A 188 5.82 -0.10 -23.26
CA VAL A 188 6.84 -0.75 -24.07
C VAL A 188 6.56 -2.26 -24.22
N PRO A 189 7.01 -2.91 -25.31
CA PRO A 189 6.68 -4.33 -25.56
C PRO A 189 7.20 -5.29 -24.47
N GLU A 190 8.36 -4.99 -23.91
CA GLU A 190 8.98 -5.73 -22.80
C GLU A 190 9.67 -4.75 -21.88
N LEU A 191 9.60 -4.98 -20.59
CA LEU A 191 10.26 -4.18 -19.57
C LEU A 191 11.01 -5.10 -18.58
N SER A 192 12.27 -4.78 -18.32
CA SER A 192 13.07 -5.46 -17.29
C SER A 192 13.97 -4.42 -16.64
N VAL A 193 13.60 -3.97 -15.46
CA VAL A 193 14.27 -2.90 -14.73
C VAL A 193 14.42 -3.23 -13.25
N LYS A 194 15.34 -2.53 -12.62
CA LYS A 194 15.61 -2.66 -11.18
C LYS A 194 15.69 -1.28 -10.55
N GLY A 195 15.05 -1.13 -9.39
CA GLY A 195 15.08 0.13 -8.66
C GLY A 195 14.52 -0.01 -7.25
N ARG A 196 14.69 1.02 -6.42
CA ARG A 196 14.09 1.07 -5.10
C ARG A 196 12.59 1.36 -5.23
N CYS A 197 11.78 0.48 -4.66
CA CYS A 197 10.33 0.57 -4.71
C CYS A 197 9.79 1.60 -3.73
N ILE A 198 8.91 2.47 -4.18
CA ILE A 198 8.19 3.42 -3.33
C ILE A 198 6.87 3.84 -3.98
N GLY A 199 5.80 3.93 -3.20
CA GLY A 199 4.50 4.33 -3.69
C GLY A 199 3.39 4.17 -2.65
N GLY A 200 2.16 4.03 -3.13
CA GLY A 200 0.94 3.89 -2.32
C GLY A 200 -0.30 4.40 -3.06
N CYS A 201 -1.35 4.70 -2.31
CA CYS A 201 -2.57 5.29 -2.84
C CYS A 201 -2.31 6.74 -3.32
N ILE A 202 -2.50 7.00 -4.62
CA ILE A 202 -2.21 8.31 -5.22
C ILE A 202 -3.19 9.38 -4.73
N ASP A 203 -4.42 8.97 -4.36
CA ASP A 203 -5.42 9.87 -3.76
C ASP A 203 -4.92 10.49 -2.45
N VAL A 204 -4.06 9.78 -1.71
CA VAL A 204 -3.41 10.22 -0.47
C VAL A 204 -2.06 10.89 -0.73
N LEU A 205 -1.22 10.29 -1.57
CA LEU A 205 0.13 10.80 -1.85
C LEU A 205 0.13 12.24 -2.33
N LYS A 206 -0.86 12.63 -3.15
CA LYS A 206 -0.98 14.02 -3.66
C LYS A 206 -1.15 15.05 -2.55
N ASP A 207 -1.73 14.66 -1.41
CA ASP A 207 -2.01 15.55 -0.29
C ASP A 207 -0.79 15.72 0.64
N LEU A 208 0.20 14.81 0.55
CA LEU A 208 1.47 14.91 1.31
C LEU A 208 2.42 15.96 0.73
N ILE A 209 2.35 16.25 -0.59
CA ILE A 209 3.31 17.14 -1.28
C ILE A 209 3.30 18.53 -0.67
N GLY A 210 4.51 18.99 -0.28
CA GLY A 210 4.70 20.31 0.30
C GLY A 210 4.31 20.42 1.79
N THR A 211 3.89 19.30 2.40
CA THR A 211 3.71 19.21 3.85
C THR A 211 5.02 18.81 4.52
N THR A 212 5.05 18.87 5.85
CA THR A 212 6.21 18.40 6.63
C THR A 212 6.36 16.89 6.59
N TYR A 213 5.40 16.15 6.04
CA TYR A 213 5.40 14.70 5.91
C TYR A 213 5.96 14.21 4.57
N ASP A 214 6.13 15.10 3.58
CA ASP A 214 6.78 14.77 2.31
C ASP A 214 8.29 14.63 2.48
N GLY A 215 8.78 13.39 2.50
CA GLY A 215 10.20 13.06 2.55
C GLY A 215 10.80 12.72 1.18
N THR A 216 10.01 12.77 0.12
CA THR A 216 10.38 12.21 -1.19
C THR A 216 11.71 12.74 -1.73
N LYS A 217 11.89 14.04 -1.75
CA LYS A 217 13.08 14.67 -2.33
C LYS A 217 14.38 14.21 -1.64
N ASP A 218 14.38 14.17 -0.33
CA ASP A 218 15.55 13.74 0.44
C ASP A 218 15.79 12.23 0.29
N PHE A 219 14.70 11.45 0.24
CA PHE A 219 14.76 10.01 -0.01
C PHE A 219 15.35 9.68 -1.39
N LEU A 220 14.85 10.32 -2.45
CA LEU A 220 15.39 10.15 -3.79
C LEU A 220 16.87 10.56 -3.87
N ALA A 221 17.24 11.69 -3.27
CA ALA A 221 18.62 12.12 -3.24
C ALA A 221 19.54 11.13 -2.50
N LYS A 222 19.05 10.56 -1.39
CA LYS A 222 19.80 9.58 -0.57
C LYS A 222 20.05 8.27 -1.31
N TYR A 223 19.05 7.77 -2.02
CA TYR A 223 19.09 6.46 -2.68
C TYR A 223 19.23 6.54 -4.21
N ARG A 224 19.70 7.68 -4.71
CA ARG A 224 19.84 7.96 -6.13
C ARG A 224 20.54 6.88 -6.95
N SER A 225 21.57 6.24 -6.36
CA SER A 225 22.32 5.17 -7.02
C SER A 225 21.54 3.88 -7.27
N ASP A 226 20.42 3.71 -6.57
CA ASP A 226 19.59 2.52 -6.68
C ASP A 226 18.57 2.65 -7.82
N HIS A 227 18.37 3.89 -8.31
CA HIS A 227 17.23 4.26 -9.15
C HIS A 227 15.89 3.91 -8.49
N PHE A 228 14.75 4.25 -9.12
CA PHE A 228 13.45 4.08 -8.48
C PHE A 228 12.45 3.41 -9.40
N ILE A 229 11.58 2.60 -8.80
CA ILE A 229 10.34 2.11 -9.39
C ILE A 229 9.21 2.62 -8.51
N LEU A 230 8.40 3.53 -9.06
CA LEU A 230 7.24 4.06 -8.36
C LEU A 230 6.01 3.24 -8.69
N TYR A 231 5.11 3.10 -7.71
CA TYR A 231 3.79 2.51 -7.97
C TYR A 231 2.68 3.38 -7.38
N PHE A 232 1.55 3.41 -8.07
CA PHE A 232 0.39 4.20 -7.69
C PHE A 232 -0.88 3.36 -7.76
N ASP A 233 -1.56 3.24 -6.63
CA ASP A 233 -2.91 2.74 -6.54
C ASP A 233 -3.87 3.92 -6.68
N ASN A 234 -4.78 3.88 -7.64
CA ASN A 234 -5.77 4.92 -7.84
C ASN A 234 -7.15 4.42 -7.41
N PHE A 235 -7.70 5.01 -6.36
CA PHE A 235 -9.03 4.67 -5.90
C PHE A 235 -10.11 5.33 -6.73
N SER A 236 -10.09 6.68 -6.83
CA SER A 236 -11.21 7.43 -7.38
C SER A 236 -10.86 8.71 -8.14
N LEU A 237 -9.58 9.04 -8.33
CA LEU A 237 -9.25 10.20 -9.15
C LEU A 237 -9.73 9.97 -10.58
N SER A 238 -10.45 10.93 -11.15
CA SER A 238 -10.76 10.92 -12.59
C SER A 238 -9.48 10.96 -13.43
N ALA A 239 -9.57 10.57 -14.70
CA ALA A 239 -8.40 10.60 -15.60
C ALA A 239 -7.73 11.98 -15.64
N GLU A 240 -8.52 13.07 -15.63
CA GLU A 240 -8.00 14.44 -15.60
C GLU A 240 -7.35 14.80 -14.24
N ALA A 241 -7.94 14.33 -13.13
CA ALA A 241 -7.38 14.55 -11.81
C ALA A 241 -6.08 13.75 -11.65
N PHE A 242 -6.05 12.50 -12.12
CA PHE A 242 -4.87 11.64 -12.16
C PHE A 242 -3.75 12.29 -12.99
N TYR A 243 -4.05 12.77 -14.20
CA TYR A 243 -3.10 13.50 -15.05
C TYR A 243 -2.48 14.70 -14.31
N ARG A 244 -3.32 15.54 -13.70
CA ARG A 244 -2.83 16.72 -12.96
C ARG A 244 -1.98 16.33 -11.75
N THR A 245 -2.31 15.22 -11.09
CA THR A 245 -1.53 14.71 -9.96
C THR A 245 -0.16 14.20 -10.43
N LEU A 246 -0.10 13.47 -11.54
CA LEU A 246 1.18 13.06 -12.12
C LEU A 246 2.04 14.26 -12.54
N LEU A 247 1.43 15.31 -13.09
CA LEU A 247 2.15 16.57 -13.38
C LEU A 247 2.66 17.26 -12.11
N GLN A 248 1.87 17.26 -11.03
CA GLN A 248 2.30 17.78 -9.73
C GLN A 248 3.52 17.01 -9.22
N PHE A 249 3.50 15.66 -9.29
CA PHE A 249 4.63 14.83 -8.92
C PHE A 249 5.86 15.11 -9.77
N LYS A 250 5.69 15.24 -11.10
CA LYS A 250 6.76 15.62 -12.03
C LYS A 250 7.40 16.97 -11.66
N TYR A 251 6.59 17.98 -11.42
CA TYR A 251 7.09 19.31 -11.06
C TYR A 251 7.70 19.37 -9.65
N ALA A 252 7.30 18.46 -8.77
CA ALA A 252 7.92 18.28 -7.45
C ALA A 252 9.21 17.44 -7.49
N GLY A 253 9.59 16.87 -8.66
CA GLY A 253 10.80 16.06 -8.83
C GLY A 253 10.66 14.60 -8.34
N TRP A 254 9.43 14.09 -8.19
CA TRP A 254 9.19 12.73 -7.73
C TRP A 254 9.62 11.67 -8.75
N PHE A 255 9.73 12.03 -10.02
CA PHE A 255 10.16 11.11 -11.10
C PHE A 255 11.65 11.19 -11.40
N ASP A 256 12.45 11.92 -10.58
CA ASP A 256 13.88 11.97 -10.76
C ASP A 256 14.50 10.58 -10.55
N ASP A 257 15.37 10.17 -11.50
CA ASP A 257 16.04 8.86 -11.50
C ASP A 257 15.06 7.64 -11.48
N THR A 258 13.85 7.81 -12.04
CA THR A 258 12.81 6.75 -12.12
C THR A 258 13.01 5.88 -13.37
N GLU A 259 13.11 4.56 -13.18
CA GLU A 259 13.23 3.56 -14.23
C GLU A 259 11.89 3.14 -14.82
N ALA A 260 10.85 3.08 -13.97
CA ALA A 260 9.50 2.73 -14.37
C ALA A 260 8.44 3.21 -13.37
N VAL A 261 7.20 3.30 -13.85
CA VAL A 261 6.02 3.57 -13.02
C VAL A 261 5.02 2.44 -13.19
N ILE A 262 4.50 1.91 -12.08
CA ILE A 262 3.42 0.91 -12.08
C ILE A 262 2.13 1.62 -11.64
N ILE A 263 1.10 1.58 -12.47
CA ILE A 263 -0.20 2.18 -12.20
C ILE A 263 -1.21 1.07 -11.99
N GLY A 264 -1.78 1.01 -10.79
CA GLY A 264 -2.83 0.06 -10.43
C GLY A 264 -4.11 0.28 -11.21
N ARG A 265 -4.93 -0.75 -11.31
CA ARG A 265 -6.27 -0.66 -11.90
C ARG A 265 -7.13 0.27 -11.04
N THR A 266 -7.66 1.34 -11.65
CA THR A 266 -8.53 2.30 -10.94
C THR A 266 -9.83 1.64 -10.51
N MET A 267 -10.19 1.78 -9.23
CA MET A 267 -11.44 1.18 -8.70
C MET A 267 -12.69 1.87 -9.27
N PHE A 268 -12.73 3.19 -9.26
CA PHE A 268 -13.85 3.99 -9.77
C PHE A 268 -13.40 4.87 -10.94
N GLU A 269 -13.36 4.28 -12.12
CA GLU A 269 -12.96 5.00 -13.33
C GLU A 269 -13.97 6.09 -13.68
N SER A 270 -13.47 7.29 -14.00
CA SER A 270 -14.27 8.41 -14.49
C SER A 270 -13.45 9.36 -15.34
N SER A 271 -14.10 10.03 -16.29
CA SER A 271 -13.51 11.09 -17.11
C SER A 271 -14.62 12.04 -17.59
N GLU A 272 -14.37 13.34 -17.53
CA GLU A 272 -15.28 14.36 -18.06
C GLU A 272 -14.98 14.70 -19.52
N THR A 273 -13.75 14.50 -19.97
CA THR A 273 -13.28 14.86 -21.32
C THR A 273 -13.19 13.66 -22.26
N GLY A 274 -13.34 12.44 -21.75
CA GLY A 274 -13.10 11.21 -22.48
C GLY A 274 -11.62 10.78 -22.48
N MET A 275 -10.74 11.50 -21.74
CA MET A 275 -9.34 11.09 -21.52
C MET A 275 -9.29 9.71 -20.87
N THR A 276 -8.39 8.85 -21.31
CA THR A 276 -8.09 7.58 -20.64
C THR A 276 -6.97 7.76 -19.62
N TYR A 277 -6.87 6.81 -18.66
CA TYR A 277 -5.75 6.83 -17.71
C TYR A 277 -4.42 6.54 -18.38
N GLU A 278 -4.41 5.78 -19.48
CA GLU A 278 -3.24 5.52 -20.30
C GLU A 278 -2.75 6.80 -20.98
N GLU A 279 -3.64 7.55 -21.65
CA GLU A 279 -3.31 8.87 -22.23
C GLU A 279 -2.79 9.84 -21.17
N ALA A 280 -3.40 9.85 -19.97
CA ALA A 280 -2.97 10.67 -18.85
C ALA A 280 -1.52 10.34 -18.41
N ALA A 281 -1.20 9.04 -18.32
CA ALA A 281 0.12 8.56 -17.99
C ALA A 281 1.15 8.89 -19.08
N GLU A 282 0.85 8.60 -20.35
CA GLU A 282 1.72 8.93 -21.47
C GLU A 282 2.08 10.41 -21.52
N MET A 283 1.09 11.29 -21.39
CA MET A 283 1.29 12.74 -21.42
C MET A 283 2.12 13.25 -20.24
N ALA A 284 1.95 12.67 -19.06
CA ALA A 284 2.64 13.13 -17.85
C ALA A 284 4.06 12.56 -17.74
N LEU A 285 4.21 11.25 -17.96
CA LEU A 285 5.47 10.52 -17.75
C LEU A 285 6.45 10.70 -18.92
N GLY A 286 5.94 10.88 -20.16
CA GLY A 286 6.79 11.04 -21.35
C GLY A 286 7.59 9.76 -21.65
N ASP A 287 8.92 9.83 -21.58
CA ASP A 287 9.80 8.70 -21.93
C ASP A 287 9.96 7.67 -20.81
N ILE A 288 9.39 7.91 -19.61
CA ILE A 288 9.47 6.94 -18.50
C ILE A 288 8.53 5.76 -18.82
N PRO A 289 9.04 4.52 -18.91
CA PRO A 289 8.19 3.35 -19.13
C PRO A 289 7.17 3.18 -18.00
N PHE A 290 5.97 2.74 -18.33
CA PHE A 290 4.95 2.47 -17.33
C PHE A 290 4.13 1.23 -17.66
N ILE A 291 3.64 0.58 -16.60
CA ILE A 291 2.63 -0.48 -16.66
C ILE A 291 1.33 0.13 -16.16
N ASN A 292 0.26 -0.04 -16.93
CA ASN A 292 -1.08 0.46 -16.60
C ASN A 292 -2.01 -0.70 -16.27
N ARG A 293 -3.02 -0.47 -15.42
CA ARG A 293 -4.01 -1.45 -14.96
C ARG A 293 -3.37 -2.69 -14.30
N ALA A 294 -2.28 -2.46 -13.57
CA ALA A 294 -1.60 -3.50 -12.80
C ALA A 294 -2.47 -3.97 -11.61
N ASP A 295 -2.22 -5.17 -11.15
CA ASP A 295 -2.90 -5.74 -9.98
C ASP A 295 -2.29 -5.18 -8.69
N ILE A 296 -2.53 -3.89 -8.43
CA ILE A 296 -2.08 -3.16 -7.24
C ILE A 296 -3.25 -2.32 -6.74
N GLY A 297 -3.51 -2.35 -5.45
CA GLY A 297 -4.43 -1.45 -4.79
C GLY A 297 -5.81 -2.03 -4.51
N HIS A 298 -6.87 -1.28 -4.83
CA HIS A 298 -8.23 -1.57 -4.36
C HIS A 298 -8.96 -2.66 -5.14
N THR A 299 -8.52 -3.00 -6.36
CA THR A 299 -9.12 -4.11 -7.12
C THR A 299 -8.59 -5.46 -6.63
N VAL A 300 -9.38 -6.51 -6.77
CA VAL A 300 -9.06 -7.85 -6.29
C VAL A 300 -8.92 -8.80 -7.50
N PRO A 301 -7.86 -9.62 -7.56
CA PRO A 301 -6.75 -9.75 -6.62
C PRO A 301 -5.74 -8.59 -6.74
N HIS A 302 -4.88 -8.43 -5.76
CA HIS A 302 -3.79 -7.46 -5.82
C HIS A 302 -2.51 -7.96 -5.17
N MET A 303 -1.39 -7.45 -5.67
CA MET A 303 -0.05 -7.74 -5.20
C MET A 303 0.29 -6.90 -3.97
N THR A 304 1.16 -7.42 -3.13
CA THR A 304 1.73 -6.72 -1.97
C THR A 304 3.04 -6.03 -2.35
N MET A 305 3.18 -4.76 -2.00
CA MET A 305 4.34 -3.95 -2.33
C MET A 305 5.16 -3.64 -1.08
N ILE A 306 6.50 -3.69 -1.19
CA ILE A 306 7.40 -3.39 -0.07
C ILE A 306 8.09 -2.05 -0.35
N ASN A 307 7.64 -0.98 0.30
CA ASN A 307 8.27 0.33 0.23
C ASN A 307 9.69 0.29 0.81
N GLY A 308 10.62 0.82 0.06
CA GLY A 308 12.02 0.88 0.45
C GLY A 308 12.84 -0.34 0.03
N ALA A 309 12.24 -1.45 -0.40
CA ALA A 309 12.98 -2.60 -0.93
C ALA A 309 13.53 -2.32 -2.34
N ILE A 310 14.56 -3.04 -2.73
CA ILE A 310 14.98 -3.08 -4.14
C ILE A 310 14.06 -4.05 -4.88
N MET A 311 13.37 -3.54 -5.89
CA MET A 311 12.48 -4.30 -6.76
C MET A 311 13.19 -4.62 -8.08
N ASN A 312 13.10 -5.89 -8.53
CA ASN A 312 13.27 -6.23 -9.93
C ASN A 312 11.87 -6.37 -10.53
N LEU A 313 11.61 -5.64 -11.61
CA LEU A 313 10.35 -5.61 -12.33
C LEU A 313 10.56 -6.16 -13.72
N ASP A 314 9.84 -7.22 -14.05
CA ASP A 314 9.79 -7.80 -15.39
C ASP A 314 8.36 -7.77 -15.93
N TYR A 315 8.18 -7.28 -17.16
CA TYR A 315 6.92 -7.38 -17.91
C TYR A 315 7.17 -8.03 -19.26
N ARG A 316 6.48 -9.15 -19.52
CA ARG A 316 6.57 -9.89 -20.79
C ARG A 316 5.26 -10.62 -21.04
N THR A 317 4.81 -10.63 -22.29
CA THR A 317 3.63 -11.41 -22.70
C THR A 317 2.41 -11.17 -21.79
N ASP A 318 2.11 -9.90 -21.53
CA ASP A 318 0.99 -9.43 -20.70
C ASP A 318 1.03 -9.94 -19.25
N ARG A 319 2.24 -10.27 -18.75
CA ARG A 319 2.51 -10.64 -17.37
C ARG A 319 3.53 -9.74 -16.72
N MET A 320 3.22 -9.33 -15.51
CA MET A 320 4.15 -8.62 -14.64
C MET A 320 4.64 -9.55 -13.54
N THR A 321 5.93 -9.54 -13.28
CA THR A 321 6.56 -10.19 -12.14
C THR A 321 7.37 -9.17 -11.37
N VAL A 322 7.22 -9.13 -10.06
CA VAL A 322 8.07 -8.34 -9.18
C VAL A 322 8.77 -9.24 -8.18
N SER A 323 10.04 -8.95 -7.91
CA SER A 323 10.76 -9.58 -6.81
C SER A 323 11.50 -8.55 -5.98
N PHE A 324 11.47 -8.72 -4.66
CA PHE A 324 12.05 -7.78 -3.69
C PHE A 324 13.33 -8.32 -3.09
N SER A 325 14.29 -7.43 -2.90
CA SER A 325 15.52 -7.67 -2.13
C SER A 325 15.67 -6.60 -1.05
N LEU A 326 15.92 -7.04 0.17
CA LEU A 326 16.05 -6.18 1.35
C LEU A 326 17.53 -5.86 1.58
N VAL A 327 18.02 -4.79 0.93
CA VAL A 327 19.43 -4.35 0.95
C VAL A 327 19.59 -2.85 1.09
#